data_d0e30df76c6fba969cc63949a86218bc
#
_entry.id   d0e30df76c6fba969cc63949a86218bc
#
_cell.length_a   1.000
_cell.length_b   1.000
_cell.length_c   1.000
_cell.angle_alpha   90.00
_cell.angle_beta   90.00
_cell.angle_gamma   90.00
#
_symmetry.space_group_name_H-M   'P 1'
#
loop_
_entity.id
_entity.type
_entity.pdbx_description
1 polymer ?
#
loop_
_entity_poly.entity_id
_entity_poly.type
_entity_poly.pdbx_seq_one_letter_code
_entity_poly.pdbx_strand_id
1 'polypeptide(L)'
;MRRRAFLRMVAAAAVEPVRGLAQRRDATDAVTLDAAARAYRVQPGGSIQAALEAAAKDPANKIVYVHAGTYRPAAHGQALIWFNERHDGITLEAVGEVVLTAANPAIADNKAPSFPAVVNHVVYFGDGVSTKTVLRGFRVTGAKNYTTGTGQRSPIESDDVPKTPFFYLDGGGIKIYARAYPTIERVEVVGNYTSPCGAGVSVEHLGRPLDAAVFRDCIFRDNRTQVTGAAFDLLHGSRATLDNCLFVGNVANLGADYIGLLTGGEYHPEHGSGAMTVFERSRAEVSRCTFTGNWAGVDDNGTGSTYVKSIFWNNTLKGGISTGARYEIDITSGGGVRESFIHGETNDLRGTIDRAVNTFDPPDPRFDAQFVPQAPEYGAVGYRPAAAASRGRTSR
;
A
#
# COMPACT_ATOMS: atom_id res chain seq x y z
N MET A 1 55.22 -37.80 22.55
CA MET A 1 54.91 -38.55 23.80
C MET A 1 54.06 -37.74 24.75
N ARG A 2 52.92 -38.34 25.11
CA ARG A 2 52.06 -38.09 26.29
C ARG A 2 51.50 -36.69 26.56
N ARG A 3 50.19 -36.66 26.34
CA ARG A 3 49.15 -35.76 26.84
C ARG A 3 49.10 -35.70 28.36
N ARG A 4 48.78 -34.55 28.95
CA ARG A 4 48.05 -34.49 30.23
C ARG A 4 47.01 -33.39 30.18
N ALA A 5 45.73 -33.78 30.33
CA ALA A 5 44.57 -32.96 30.51
C ALA A 5 44.57 -32.30 31.90
N PHE A 6 44.09 -31.06 31.99
CA PHE A 6 43.71 -30.43 33.24
C PHE A 6 42.22 -30.05 33.16
N LEU A 7 41.44 -30.84 33.88
CA LEU A 7 40.06 -30.52 34.23
C LEU A 7 40.08 -29.41 35.28
N ARG A 8 39.40 -28.31 35.05
CA ARG A 8 38.97 -27.39 36.11
C ARG A 8 37.44 -27.35 36.14
N MET A 9 36.90 -27.91 37.23
CA MET A 9 35.54 -27.70 37.68
C MET A 9 35.33 -26.22 37.97
N VAL A 10 34.29 -25.63 37.36
CA VAL A 10 33.72 -24.35 37.81
C VAL A 10 32.29 -24.64 38.27
N ALA A 11 32.06 -24.37 39.53
CA ALA A 11 30.78 -24.55 40.21
C ALA A 11 29.70 -23.68 39.54
N ALA A 12 28.59 -24.32 39.20
CA ALA A 12 27.38 -23.62 38.73
C ALA A 12 26.66 -22.99 39.94
N ALA A 13 26.62 -21.67 40.00
CA ALA A 13 25.68 -20.95 40.84
C ALA A 13 24.30 -21.03 40.15
N ALA A 14 23.33 -21.64 40.79
CA ALA A 14 21.96 -21.64 40.36
C ALA A 14 21.38 -20.22 40.50
N VAL A 15 21.09 -19.59 39.39
CA VAL A 15 20.25 -18.39 39.33
C VAL A 15 18.82 -18.87 39.19
N GLU A 16 18.00 -18.68 40.20
CA GLU A 16 16.57 -18.95 40.14
C GLU A 16 15.93 -18.01 39.09
N PRO A 17 15.09 -18.53 38.19
CA PRO A 17 14.37 -17.66 37.26
C PRO A 17 13.24 -16.94 38.02
N VAL A 18 13.32 -15.62 38.05
CA VAL A 18 12.18 -14.77 38.42
C VAL A 18 11.03 -15.07 37.46
N ARG A 19 10.04 -15.81 37.96
CA ARG A 19 8.78 -16.04 37.24
C ARG A 19 8.00 -14.72 37.18
N GLY A 20 8.24 -13.95 36.14
CA GLY A 20 7.28 -12.97 35.66
C GLY A 20 6.13 -13.71 34.98
N LEU A 21 5.04 -13.93 35.69
CA LEU A 21 3.76 -14.38 35.14
C LEU A 21 3.15 -13.26 34.31
N ALA A 22 3.65 -13.01 33.11
CA ALA A 22 2.85 -12.42 32.06
C ALA A 22 1.87 -13.51 31.62
N GLN A 23 0.63 -13.43 32.08
CA GLN A 23 -0.48 -14.23 31.54
C GLN A 23 -0.49 -14.04 30.02
N ARG A 24 -0.13 -15.10 29.29
CA ARG A 24 -0.50 -15.24 27.87
C ARG A 24 -2.02 -15.29 27.86
N ARG A 25 -2.68 -14.15 27.62
CA ARG A 25 -4.06 -14.16 27.17
C ARG A 25 -4.07 -14.98 25.89
N ASP A 26 -4.90 -16.02 25.84
CA ASP A 26 -5.07 -16.80 24.63
C ASP A 26 -5.52 -15.87 23.51
N ALA A 27 -4.94 -16.03 22.33
CA ALA A 27 -5.23 -15.18 21.17
C ALA A 27 -6.72 -15.21 20.76
N THR A 28 -7.45 -16.20 21.23
CA THR A 28 -8.92 -16.34 21.09
C THR A 28 -9.69 -15.32 21.94
N ASP A 29 -9.20 -14.94 23.12
CA ASP A 29 -9.88 -13.97 24.01
C ASP A 29 -9.82 -12.52 23.49
N ALA A 30 -8.92 -12.25 22.55
CA ALA A 30 -8.74 -10.93 21.95
C ALA A 30 -9.65 -10.67 20.73
N VAL A 31 -10.44 -11.66 20.31
CA VAL A 31 -11.47 -11.54 19.26
C VAL A 31 -12.82 -11.87 19.86
N THR A 32 -13.74 -10.92 19.84
CA THR A 32 -15.08 -11.09 20.42
C THR A 32 -16.17 -10.68 19.43
N LEU A 33 -17.33 -11.36 19.48
CA LEU A 33 -18.53 -10.94 18.76
C LEU A 33 -19.31 -9.95 19.64
N ASP A 34 -19.48 -8.73 19.14
CA ASP A 34 -20.42 -7.75 19.68
C ASP A 34 -21.74 -7.89 18.93
N ALA A 35 -22.67 -8.64 19.52
CA ALA A 35 -23.96 -8.92 18.90
C ALA A 35 -24.83 -7.66 18.73
N ALA A 36 -24.70 -6.67 19.62
CA ALA A 36 -25.44 -5.41 19.51
C ALA A 36 -24.96 -4.56 18.34
N ALA A 37 -23.65 -4.53 18.11
CA ALA A 37 -23.06 -3.84 16.96
C ALA A 37 -23.09 -4.67 15.68
N ARG A 38 -23.46 -5.94 15.74
CA ARG A 38 -23.38 -6.92 14.63
C ARG A 38 -21.99 -6.97 14.03
N ALA A 39 -20.96 -6.99 14.88
CA ALA A 39 -19.58 -6.87 14.48
C ALA A 39 -18.64 -7.71 15.34
N TYR A 40 -17.54 -8.17 14.74
CA TYR A 40 -16.42 -8.72 15.48
C TYR A 40 -15.51 -7.60 15.94
N ARG A 41 -14.89 -7.74 17.12
CA ARG A 41 -13.95 -6.79 17.69
C ARG A 41 -12.61 -7.47 17.91
N VAL A 42 -11.54 -6.85 17.47
CA VAL A 42 -10.15 -7.31 17.64
C VAL A 42 -9.44 -6.33 18.55
N GLN A 43 -8.99 -6.82 19.71
CA GLN A 43 -8.19 -6.06 20.65
C GLN A 43 -6.67 -6.24 20.33
N PRO A 44 -5.79 -5.36 20.82
CA PRO A 44 -4.36 -5.54 20.70
C PRO A 44 -3.90 -6.93 21.16
N GLY A 45 -3.09 -7.60 20.30
CA GLY A 45 -2.68 -8.99 20.50
C GLY A 45 -3.61 -10.02 19.88
N GLY A 46 -4.80 -9.63 19.42
CA GLY A 46 -5.72 -10.49 18.68
C GLY A 46 -5.34 -10.66 17.22
N SER A 47 -5.83 -11.74 16.61
CA SER A 47 -5.65 -12.02 15.19
C SER A 47 -6.75 -11.38 14.35
N ILE A 48 -6.39 -10.39 13.54
CA ILE A 48 -7.32 -9.79 12.57
C ILE A 48 -7.78 -10.86 11.56
N GLN A 49 -6.86 -11.72 11.10
CA GLN A 49 -7.22 -12.77 10.15
C GLN A 49 -8.23 -13.77 10.74
N ALA A 50 -8.10 -14.12 12.03
CA ALA A 50 -9.07 -14.98 12.69
C ALA A 50 -10.47 -14.34 12.77
N ALA A 51 -10.55 -13.03 12.98
CA ALA A 51 -11.81 -12.29 12.97
C ALA A 51 -12.43 -12.23 11.55
N LEU A 52 -11.61 -12.05 10.52
CA LEU A 52 -12.06 -12.10 9.12
C LEU A 52 -12.62 -13.48 8.77
N GLU A 53 -11.94 -14.56 9.17
CA GLU A 53 -12.43 -15.94 8.97
C GLU A 53 -13.73 -16.22 9.73
N ALA A 54 -13.91 -15.64 10.91
CA ALA A 54 -15.17 -15.73 11.64
C ALA A 54 -16.29 -14.98 10.91
N ALA A 55 -16.05 -13.74 10.52
CA ALA A 55 -16.99 -12.93 9.76
C ALA A 55 -17.33 -13.53 8.38
N ALA A 56 -16.39 -14.23 7.75
CA ALA A 56 -16.63 -14.94 6.49
C ALA A 56 -17.71 -16.01 6.61
N LYS A 57 -17.75 -16.70 7.74
CA LYS A 57 -18.71 -17.76 8.06
C LYS A 57 -20.03 -17.23 8.62
N ASP A 58 -20.11 -15.96 8.95
CA ASP A 58 -21.25 -15.33 9.61
C ASP A 58 -21.90 -14.28 8.69
N PRO A 59 -22.95 -14.62 7.94
CA PRO A 59 -23.60 -13.68 7.02
C PRO A 59 -24.29 -12.50 7.73
N ALA A 60 -24.56 -12.62 9.02
CA ALA A 60 -25.23 -11.58 9.79
C ALA A 60 -24.27 -10.50 10.31
N ASN A 61 -22.97 -10.81 10.43
CA ASN A 61 -21.98 -9.95 11.08
C ASN A 61 -20.75 -9.77 10.17
N LYS A 62 -20.86 -8.87 9.19
CA LYS A 62 -19.83 -8.61 8.17
C LYS A 62 -18.92 -7.41 8.49
N ILE A 63 -18.89 -6.97 9.74
CA ILE A 63 -18.04 -5.87 10.18
C ILE A 63 -17.00 -6.42 11.17
N VAL A 64 -15.75 -6.03 10.99
CA VAL A 64 -14.65 -6.32 11.91
C VAL A 64 -14.03 -4.99 12.35
N TYR A 65 -14.21 -4.64 13.61
CA TYR A 65 -13.55 -3.48 14.23
C TYR A 65 -12.22 -3.88 14.83
N VAL A 66 -11.16 -3.17 14.45
CA VAL A 66 -9.82 -3.37 15.00
C VAL A 66 -9.47 -2.18 15.89
N HIS A 67 -9.24 -2.46 17.18
CA HIS A 67 -8.94 -1.41 18.14
C HIS A 67 -7.48 -0.95 18.09
N ALA A 68 -7.25 0.29 18.55
CA ALA A 68 -5.96 0.98 18.50
C ALA A 68 -4.80 0.09 18.93
N GLY A 69 -3.74 0.07 18.13
CA GLY A 69 -2.54 -0.74 18.37
C GLY A 69 -1.74 -1.03 17.11
N THR A 70 -0.62 -1.70 17.29
CA THR A 70 0.23 -2.17 16.18
C THR A 70 0.09 -3.67 16.01
N TYR A 71 -0.33 -4.08 14.83
CA TYR A 71 -0.53 -5.49 14.45
C TYR A 71 0.59 -5.95 13.54
N ARG A 72 1.23 -7.07 13.93
CA ARG A 72 2.43 -7.62 13.29
C ARG A 72 2.20 -9.07 12.90
N PRO A 73 2.87 -9.58 11.85
CA PRO A 73 2.82 -11.01 11.52
C PRO A 73 3.40 -11.85 12.67
N ALA A 74 2.70 -12.92 13.05
CA ALA A 74 3.19 -13.88 14.05
C ALA A 74 4.16 -14.92 13.47
N ALA A 75 4.19 -15.04 12.14
CA ALA A 75 5.05 -15.95 11.39
C ALA A 75 5.43 -15.36 10.04
N HIS A 76 6.46 -15.93 9.43
CA HIS A 76 6.81 -15.64 8.04
C HIS A 76 5.67 -16.07 7.10
N GLY A 77 5.38 -15.29 6.08
CA GLY A 77 4.29 -15.60 5.17
C GLY A 77 4.12 -14.61 4.04
N GLN A 78 3.02 -14.74 3.32
CA GLN A 78 2.72 -13.90 2.18
C GLN A 78 2.13 -12.55 2.62
N ALA A 79 1.21 -12.54 3.57
CA ALA A 79 0.59 -11.30 4.04
C ALA A 79 0.27 -11.35 5.54
N LEU A 80 0.22 -10.17 6.16
CA LEU A 80 -0.30 -10.03 7.52
C LEU A 80 -1.80 -10.28 7.56
N ILE A 81 -2.53 -9.66 6.60
CA ILE A 81 -3.98 -9.82 6.44
C ILE A 81 -4.28 -10.09 4.97
N TRP A 82 -5.24 -10.96 4.72
CA TRP A 82 -5.62 -11.29 3.37
C TRP A 82 -7.12 -11.52 3.21
N PHE A 83 -7.61 -11.19 2.01
CA PHE A 83 -8.99 -11.37 1.58
C PHE A 83 -9.01 -12.20 0.30
N ASN A 84 -10.04 -13.02 0.16
CA ASN A 84 -10.40 -13.69 -1.08
C ASN A 84 -11.95 -13.74 -1.18
N GLU A 85 -12.50 -14.48 -2.12
CA GLU A 85 -13.95 -14.59 -2.35
C GLU A 85 -14.78 -14.88 -1.08
N ARG A 86 -14.22 -15.64 -0.10
CA ARG A 86 -14.92 -15.95 1.16
C ARG A 86 -15.13 -14.72 2.03
N HIS A 87 -14.30 -13.72 1.86
CA HIS A 87 -14.31 -12.48 2.64
C HIS A 87 -15.08 -11.36 1.92
N ASP A 88 -15.69 -11.67 0.76
CA ASP A 88 -16.40 -10.63 0.02
C ASP A 88 -17.51 -9.99 0.86
N GLY A 89 -17.63 -8.67 0.77
CA GLY A 89 -18.58 -7.86 1.51
C GLY A 89 -18.23 -7.61 2.98
N ILE A 90 -17.05 -8.04 3.46
CA ILE A 90 -16.60 -7.70 4.83
C ILE A 90 -16.03 -6.29 4.86
N THR A 91 -16.43 -5.52 5.87
CA THR A 91 -15.79 -4.25 6.24
C THR A 91 -14.81 -4.48 7.38
N LEU A 92 -13.52 -4.21 7.14
CA LEU A 92 -12.49 -4.14 8.16
C LEU A 92 -12.22 -2.67 8.47
N GLU A 93 -12.49 -2.25 9.71
CA GLU A 93 -12.44 -0.84 10.12
C GLU A 93 -11.61 -0.62 11.37
N ALA A 94 -10.72 0.37 11.32
CA ALA A 94 -9.92 0.80 12.46
C ALA A 94 -10.71 1.65 13.43
N VAL A 95 -10.57 1.37 14.72
CA VAL A 95 -11.12 2.16 15.83
C VAL A 95 -9.96 2.78 16.61
N GLY A 96 -9.72 4.05 16.38
CA GLY A 96 -8.55 4.76 16.86
C GLY A 96 -7.34 4.61 15.92
N GLU A 97 -6.14 4.79 16.43
CA GLU A 97 -4.92 4.65 15.63
C GLU A 97 -4.51 3.18 15.53
N VAL A 98 -4.67 2.60 14.36
CA VAL A 98 -4.32 1.20 14.08
C VAL A 98 -3.24 1.13 13.01
N VAL A 99 -2.11 0.53 13.38
CA VAL A 99 -0.97 0.30 12.48
C VAL A 99 -0.91 -1.17 12.09
N LEU A 100 -0.98 -1.42 10.79
CA LEU A 100 -0.69 -2.72 10.18
C LEU A 100 0.73 -2.68 9.62
N THR A 101 1.58 -3.62 9.99
CA THR A 101 2.97 -3.61 9.53
C THR A 101 3.47 -4.99 9.11
N ALA A 102 4.26 -5.04 8.02
CA ALA A 102 4.96 -6.24 7.60
C ALA A 102 6.12 -6.63 8.55
N ALA A 103 6.53 -5.70 9.41
CA ALA A 103 7.71 -5.84 10.22
C ALA A 103 7.44 -6.55 11.55
N ASN A 104 8.23 -7.59 11.83
CA ASN A 104 8.34 -8.18 13.16
C ASN A 104 9.80 -8.52 13.47
N PRO A 105 10.55 -7.60 14.13
CA PRO A 105 11.97 -7.83 14.44
C PRO A 105 12.22 -9.00 15.39
N ALA A 106 11.19 -9.49 16.11
CA ALA A 106 11.34 -10.62 17.02
C ALA A 106 11.51 -11.98 16.30
N ILE A 107 11.06 -12.08 15.04
CA ILE A 107 11.14 -13.30 14.25
C ILE A 107 11.89 -13.12 12.93
N ALA A 108 12.19 -11.88 12.55
CA ALA A 108 12.94 -11.59 11.32
C ALA A 108 14.41 -11.99 11.48
N ASP A 109 15.00 -12.49 10.39
CA ASP A 109 16.45 -12.64 10.32
C ASP A 109 17.11 -11.26 10.23
N ASN A 110 17.86 -10.90 11.25
CA ASN A 110 18.51 -9.59 11.35
C ASN A 110 19.67 -9.38 10.35
N LYS A 111 20.06 -10.43 9.63
CA LYS A 111 21.06 -10.40 8.54
C LYS A 111 20.40 -10.29 7.16
N ALA A 112 19.10 -10.55 7.06
CA ALA A 112 18.40 -10.46 5.80
C ALA A 112 18.26 -9.01 5.32
N PRO A 113 18.43 -8.71 4.03
CA PRO A 113 18.20 -7.36 3.48
C PRO A 113 16.78 -6.85 3.73
N SER A 114 15.81 -7.77 3.86
CA SER A 114 14.42 -7.47 4.17
C SER A 114 14.15 -7.15 5.63
N PHE A 115 15.14 -7.30 6.54
CA PHE A 115 14.94 -7.01 7.96
C PHE A 115 14.36 -5.59 8.14
N PRO A 116 13.30 -5.39 8.93
CA PRO A 116 12.60 -6.35 9.80
C PRO A 116 11.30 -6.94 9.22
N ALA A 117 11.06 -6.87 7.90
CA ALA A 117 9.86 -7.43 7.26
C ALA A 117 9.92 -8.97 7.24
N VAL A 118 8.77 -9.61 7.44
CA VAL A 118 8.59 -11.07 7.47
C VAL A 118 7.40 -11.55 6.64
N VAL A 119 6.74 -10.62 5.95
CA VAL A 119 5.69 -10.93 4.96
C VAL A 119 5.90 -10.10 3.70
N ASN A 120 5.42 -10.61 2.56
CA ASN A 120 5.52 -9.90 1.28
C ASN A 120 4.67 -8.64 1.29
N HIS A 121 3.41 -8.79 1.70
CA HIS A 121 2.40 -7.72 1.69
C HIS A 121 1.87 -7.47 3.10
N VAL A 122 1.57 -6.23 3.42
CA VAL A 122 0.83 -5.97 4.67
C VAL A 122 -0.62 -6.41 4.50
N VAL A 123 -1.26 -6.03 3.38
CA VAL A 123 -2.63 -6.43 3.05
C VAL A 123 -2.67 -7.02 1.65
N TYR A 124 -3.32 -8.15 1.49
CA TYR A 124 -3.53 -8.82 0.21
C TYR A 124 -5.02 -8.97 -0.09
N PHE A 125 -5.41 -8.58 -1.29
CA PHE A 125 -6.74 -8.84 -1.84
C PHE A 125 -6.61 -9.76 -3.04
N GLY A 126 -7.14 -10.98 -2.93
CA GLY A 126 -7.14 -11.99 -3.98
C GLY A 126 -8.46 -12.11 -4.71
N ASP A 127 -8.52 -13.04 -5.63
CA ASP A 127 -9.64 -13.25 -6.55
C ASP A 127 -11.00 -13.35 -5.86
N GLY A 128 -12.03 -12.76 -6.47
CA GLY A 128 -13.41 -12.82 -6.00
C GLY A 128 -13.82 -11.73 -5.00
N VAL A 129 -12.96 -10.76 -4.72
CA VAL A 129 -13.26 -9.62 -3.86
C VAL A 129 -13.93 -8.50 -4.65
N SER A 130 -15.14 -8.08 -4.27
CA SER A 130 -15.87 -6.97 -4.90
C SER A 130 -15.67 -5.63 -4.16
N THR A 131 -16.21 -4.54 -4.74
CA THR A 131 -16.21 -3.20 -4.14
C THR A 131 -16.99 -3.10 -2.82
N LYS A 132 -17.73 -4.13 -2.44
CA LYS A 132 -18.42 -4.24 -1.13
C LYS A 132 -17.46 -4.56 0.00
N THR A 133 -16.28 -5.10 -0.30
CA THR A 133 -15.23 -5.37 0.68
C THR A 133 -14.47 -4.10 0.97
N VAL A 134 -14.43 -3.67 2.23
CA VAL A 134 -13.92 -2.36 2.63
C VAL A 134 -12.76 -2.51 3.61
N LEU A 135 -11.66 -1.82 3.35
CA LEU A 135 -10.56 -1.56 4.29
C LEU A 135 -10.58 -0.08 4.66
N ARG A 136 -10.73 0.25 5.96
CA ARG A 136 -10.96 1.64 6.36
C ARG A 136 -10.18 2.08 7.58
N GLY A 137 -9.49 3.22 7.49
CA GLY A 137 -8.93 3.95 8.63
C GLY A 137 -7.59 3.44 9.16
N PHE A 138 -6.88 2.59 8.45
CA PHE A 138 -5.61 2.00 8.85
C PHE A 138 -4.39 2.80 8.39
N ARG A 139 -3.29 2.63 9.12
CA ARG A 139 -1.94 2.94 8.67
C ARG A 139 -1.23 1.65 8.27
N VAL A 140 -0.74 1.59 7.02
CA VAL A 140 -0.12 0.40 6.40
C VAL A 140 1.34 0.69 6.12
N THR A 141 2.26 -0.08 6.73
CA THR A 141 3.70 0.23 6.70
C THR A 141 4.60 -1.00 6.86
N GLY A 142 5.90 -0.78 6.71
CA GLY A 142 6.94 -1.73 7.12
C GLY A 142 7.26 -2.84 6.14
N ALA A 143 6.71 -2.84 4.93
CA ALA A 143 7.19 -3.72 3.87
C ALA A 143 8.63 -3.35 3.49
N LYS A 144 9.48 -4.37 3.24
CA LYS A 144 10.88 -4.18 2.88
C LYS A 144 11.43 -5.35 2.08
N ASN A 145 11.01 -5.50 0.84
CA ASN A 145 11.53 -6.54 -0.07
C ASN A 145 11.55 -7.97 0.50
N TYR A 146 10.71 -8.29 1.46
CA TYR A 146 10.57 -9.65 1.89
C TYR A 146 9.83 -10.45 0.81
N THR A 147 10.29 -11.65 0.55
CA THR A 147 9.63 -12.56 -0.41
C THR A 147 9.67 -13.98 0.11
N THR A 148 8.54 -14.68 -0.02
CA THR A 148 8.45 -16.12 0.27
C THR A 148 9.12 -16.99 -0.79
N GLY A 149 9.61 -16.39 -1.86
CA GLY A 149 10.18 -17.11 -3.00
C GLY A 149 9.14 -17.71 -3.94
N THR A 150 9.54 -17.84 -5.19
CA THR A 150 8.73 -18.49 -6.22
C THR A 150 8.64 -19.99 -5.93
N GLY A 151 7.42 -20.52 -5.82
CA GLY A 151 7.19 -21.96 -5.68
C GLY A 151 6.69 -22.44 -4.32
N GLN A 152 6.65 -21.61 -3.30
CA GLN A 152 5.92 -21.94 -2.08
C GLN A 152 4.44 -21.59 -2.28
N ARG A 153 3.57 -22.59 -2.32
CA ARG A 153 2.13 -22.37 -2.27
C ARG A 153 1.77 -21.69 -0.96
N SER A 154 1.25 -20.49 -1.06
CA SER A 154 0.66 -19.84 0.10
C SER A 154 -0.75 -20.42 0.33
N PRO A 155 -1.15 -20.69 1.57
CA PRO A 155 -2.51 -21.12 1.88
C PRO A 155 -3.58 -20.05 1.55
N ILE A 156 -3.15 -18.86 1.14
CA ILE A 156 -3.99 -17.74 0.75
C ILE A 156 -4.43 -17.84 -0.72
N GLU A 157 -3.75 -18.65 -1.50
CA GLU A 157 -3.95 -18.70 -2.94
C GLU A 157 -5.12 -19.61 -3.27
N SER A 158 -6.19 -19.06 -3.84
CA SER A 158 -7.15 -19.83 -4.62
C SER A 158 -6.55 -20.05 -6.01
N ASP A 159 -6.27 -21.29 -6.40
CA ASP A 159 -5.07 -21.66 -7.06
C ASP A 159 -5.02 -21.81 -8.56
N ASP A 160 -5.96 -21.23 -9.30
CA ASP A 160 -5.98 -21.34 -10.76
C ASP A 160 -5.40 -20.11 -11.48
N VAL A 161 -4.94 -19.11 -10.74
CA VAL A 161 -4.40 -17.88 -11.33
C VAL A 161 -2.87 -17.94 -11.35
N PRO A 162 -2.23 -17.91 -12.53
CA PRO A 162 -0.76 -17.92 -12.62
C PRO A 162 -0.14 -16.75 -11.87
N LYS A 163 0.87 -17.05 -11.04
CA LYS A 163 1.66 -16.05 -10.31
C LYS A 163 2.92 -15.74 -11.10
N THR A 164 3.17 -14.45 -11.33
CA THR A 164 4.43 -13.97 -11.88
C THR A 164 5.42 -13.67 -10.74
N PRO A 165 6.71 -13.50 -11.02
CA PRO A 165 7.64 -12.99 -10.02
C PRO A 165 7.19 -11.67 -9.38
N PHE A 166 6.52 -10.81 -10.13
CA PHE A 166 5.98 -9.53 -9.63
C PHE A 166 4.95 -9.73 -8.52
N PHE A 167 4.17 -10.79 -8.56
CA PHE A 167 3.20 -11.11 -7.52
C PHE A 167 3.84 -11.12 -6.11
N TYR A 168 5.07 -11.63 -6.00
CA TYR A 168 5.76 -11.76 -4.72
C TYR A 168 6.58 -10.54 -4.33
N LEU A 169 6.87 -9.65 -5.26
CA LEU A 169 7.90 -8.62 -5.13
C LEU A 169 7.34 -7.20 -5.09
N ASP A 170 6.13 -6.99 -5.59
CA ASP A 170 5.45 -5.69 -5.59
C ASP A 170 4.25 -5.66 -4.65
N GLY A 171 3.65 -4.49 -4.42
CA GLY A 171 2.51 -4.34 -3.53
C GLY A 171 2.85 -4.56 -2.06
N GLY A 172 4.00 -4.10 -1.61
CA GLY A 172 4.45 -4.33 -0.24
C GLY A 172 3.46 -3.84 0.81
N GLY A 173 2.90 -2.65 0.65
CA GLY A 173 1.82 -2.16 1.51
C GLY A 173 0.52 -2.91 1.22
N ILE A 174 0.02 -2.82 0.00
CA ILE A 174 -1.25 -3.43 -0.43
C ILE A 174 -1.06 -4.08 -1.79
N LYS A 175 -1.35 -5.37 -1.91
CA LYS A 175 -1.43 -6.10 -3.16
C LYS A 175 -2.88 -6.42 -3.50
N ILE A 176 -3.32 -6.00 -4.68
CA ILE A 176 -4.64 -6.32 -5.25
C ILE A 176 -4.40 -7.17 -6.49
N TYR A 177 -4.95 -8.39 -6.52
CA TYR A 177 -4.59 -9.38 -7.53
C TYR A 177 -5.80 -10.05 -8.16
N ALA A 178 -5.72 -10.32 -9.46
CA ALA A 178 -6.74 -10.98 -10.26
C ALA A 178 -8.09 -10.21 -10.26
N ARG A 179 -9.22 -10.84 -10.02
CA ARG A 179 -10.56 -10.20 -9.97
C ARG A 179 -10.85 -9.69 -8.56
N ALA A 180 -9.99 -8.81 -8.05
CA ALA A 180 -10.16 -8.18 -6.75
C ALA A 180 -10.38 -6.67 -6.92
N TYR A 181 -11.49 -6.18 -6.39
CA TYR A 181 -11.94 -4.79 -6.53
C TYR A 181 -12.31 -4.18 -5.18
N PRO A 182 -11.44 -4.18 -4.17
CA PRO A 182 -11.78 -3.66 -2.86
C PRO A 182 -12.03 -2.15 -2.88
N THR A 183 -12.77 -1.67 -1.89
CA THR A 183 -12.85 -0.26 -1.52
C THR A 183 -11.90 0.02 -0.35
N ILE A 184 -10.99 0.96 -0.52
CA ILE A 184 -9.98 1.37 0.45
C ILE A 184 -10.22 2.83 0.79
N GLU A 185 -10.54 3.12 2.06
CA GLU A 185 -10.97 4.44 2.50
C GLU A 185 -10.20 4.92 3.71
N ARG A 186 -9.75 6.17 3.69
CA ARG A 186 -9.01 6.81 4.80
C ARG A 186 -7.83 5.97 5.29
N VAL A 187 -7.11 5.35 4.36
CA VAL A 187 -5.92 4.56 4.64
C VAL A 187 -4.68 5.37 4.34
N GLU A 188 -3.73 5.37 5.26
CA GLU A 188 -2.39 5.91 5.07
C GLU A 188 -1.43 4.76 4.72
N VAL A 189 -0.87 4.77 3.52
CA VAL A 189 0.13 3.80 3.05
C VAL A 189 1.49 4.50 3.06
N VAL A 190 2.34 4.14 4.03
CA VAL A 190 3.52 4.93 4.34
C VAL A 190 4.78 4.11 4.58
N GLY A 191 5.90 4.59 4.01
CA GLY A 191 7.23 4.07 4.33
C GLY A 191 7.43 2.60 3.94
N ASN A 192 6.77 2.14 2.87
CA ASN A 192 6.98 0.81 2.33
C ASN A 192 8.10 0.83 1.29
N TYR A 193 8.85 -0.24 1.20
CA TYR A 193 9.89 -0.45 0.22
C TYR A 193 9.73 -1.80 -0.47
N THR A 194 9.67 -1.78 -1.78
CA THR A 194 9.67 -3.02 -2.59
C THR A 194 10.52 -2.84 -3.85
N SER A 195 10.79 -3.95 -4.48
CA SER A 195 11.40 -4.03 -5.79
C SER A 195 10.66 -5.10 -6.59
N PRO A 196 10.30 -4.83 -7.83
CA PRO A 196 10.73 -3.69 -8.65
C PRO A 196 9.84 -2.47 -8.53
N CYS A 197 8.52 -2.62 -8.20
CA CYS A 197 7.55 -1.53 -8.28
C CYS A 197 6.42 -1.67 -7.24
N GLY A 198 5.50 -0.69 -7.18
CA GLY A 198 4.31 -0.75 -6.35
C GLY A 198 4.56 -0.88 -4.85
N ALA A 199 5.54 -0.14 -4.29
CA ALA A 199 5.89 -0.30 -2.88
C ALA A 199 4.71 -0.02 -1.94
N GLY A 200 3.93 1.03 -2.21
CA GLY A 200 2.71 1.31 -1.49
C GLY A 200 1.58 0.38 -1.90
N VAL A 201 1.18 0.44 -3.15
CA VAL A 201 0.06 -0.34 -3.72
C VAL A 201 0.44 -0.88 -5.07
N SER A 202 0.13 -2.14 -5.32
CA SER A 202 0.14 -2.74 -6.66
C SER A 202 -1.22 -3.33 -6.98
N VAL A 203 -1.76 -2.98 -8.16
CA VAL A 203 -3.01 -3.51 -8.70
C VAL A 203 -2.71 -4.30 -9.96
N GLU A 204 -2.99 -5.60 -9.95
CA GLU A 204 -2.69 -6.53 -11.04
C GLU A 204 -3.93 -7.35 -11.41
N HIS A 205 -4.80 -6.80 -12.26
CA HIS A 205 -6.02 -7.48 -12.70
C HIS A 205 -5.82 -8.47 -13.87
N LEU A 206 -4.58 -8.71 -14.28
CA LEU A 206 -4.18 -9.66 -15.33
C LEU A 206 -4.86 -9.39 -16.69
N GLY A 207 -5.16 -8.12 -16.99
CA GLY A 207 -5.82 -7.72 -18.24
C GLY A 207 -7.30 -8.08 -18.34
N ARG A 208 -7.95 -8.49 -17.24
CA ARG A 208 -9.35 -8.94 -17.20
C ARG A 208 -10.19 -8.20 -16.16
N PRO A 209 -10.12 -6.86 -16.06
CA PRO A 209 -10.88 -6.13 -15.08
C PRO A 209 -12.36 -6.12 -15.44
N LEU A 210 -13.20 -6.59 -14.51
CA LEU A 210 -14.67 -6.45 -14.58
C LEU A 210 -15.12 -5.15 -13.91
N ASP A 211 -14.31 -4.65 -12.96
CA ASP A 211 -14.55 -3.45 -12.16
C ASP A 211 -13.23 -2.74 -11.88
N ALA A 212 -13.22 -1.73 -11.05
CA ALA A 212 -12.06 -0.98 -10.58
C ALA A 212 -11.86 -1.13 -9.07
N ALA A 213 -10.61 -1.23 -8.62
CA ALA A 213 -10.28 -1.01 -7.21
C ALA A 213 -10.53 0.47 -6.85
N VAL A 214 -11.13 0.72 -5.69
CA VAL A 214 -11.57 2.07 -5.30
C VAL A 214 -10.77 2.58 -4.11
N PHE A 215 -10.22 3.78 -4.24
CA PHE A 215 -9.47 4.46 -3.19
C PHE A 215 -10.11 5.83 -2.91
N ARG A 216 -10.47 6.09 -1.66
CA ARG A 216 -11.06 7.37 -1.22
C ARG A 216 -10.37 7.91 0.01
N ASP A 217 -10.06 9.19 0.00
CA ASP A 217 -9.49 9.89 1.17
C ASP A 217 -8.18 9.24 1.66
N CYS A 218 -7.38 8.67 0.75
CA CYS A 218 -6.17 7.94 1.09
C CYS A 218 -4.92 8.83 1.00
N ILE A 219 -3.90 8.47 1.79
CA ILE A 219 -2.60 9.14 1.77
C ILE A 219 -1.53 8.09 1.43
N PHE A 220 -0.74 8.38 0.39
CA PHE A 220 0.40 7.58 -0.04
C PHE A 220 1.65 8.43 0.13
N ARG A 221 2.49 8.11 1.11
CA ARG A 221 3.68 8.92 1.36
C ARG A 221 4.92 8.12 1.72
N ASP A 222 6.07 8.67 1.34
CA ASP A 222 7.39 8.13 1.68
C ASP A 222 7.60 6.67 1.25
N ASN A 223 6.83 6.17 0.27
CA ASN A 223 7.04 4.84 -0.29
C ASN A 223 8.20 4.87 -1.28
N ARG A 224 8.97 3.81 -1.37
CA ARG A 224 10.20 3.76 -2.14
C ARG A 224 10.28 2.47 -2.96
N THR A 225 10.76 2.58 -4.21
CA THR A 225 10.95 1.41 -5.08
C THR A 225 12.19 1.56 -5.95
N GLN A 226 12.70 0.44 -6.42
CA GLN A 226 13.86 0.46 -7.29
C GLN A 226 13.54 0.97 -8.70
N VAL A 227 12.32 0.75 -9.18
CA VAL A 227 11.98 1.07 -10.57
C VAL A 227 10.89 2.12 -10.65
N THR A 228 9.61 1.77 -10.50
CA THR A 228 8.51 2.68 -10.79
C THR A 228 7.30 2.47 -9.88
N GLY A 229 6.34 3.41 -9.90
CA GLY A 229 5.11 3.30 -9.15
C GLY A 229 5.32 3.19 -7.64
N ALA A 230 6.24 3.98 -7.06
CA ALA A 230 6.60 3.80 -5.66
C ALA A 230 5.39 3.85 -4.72
N ALA A 231 4.49 4.81 -4.93
CA ALA A 231 3.26 4.87 -4.15
C ALA A 231 2.17 3.97 -4.70
N PHE A 232 1.98 3.98 -6.03
CA PHE A 232 0.86 3.29 -6.65
C PHE A 232 1.22 2.80 -8.06
N ASP A 233 0.90 1.56 -8.32
CA ASP A 233 1.22 0.90 -9.58
C ASP A 233 -0.01 0.17 -10.14
N LEU A 234 -0.42 0.51 -11.37
CA LEU A 234 -1.44 -0.20 -12.12
C LEU A 234 -0.77 -1.05 -13.20
N LEU A 235 -0.61 -2.33 -12.94
CA LEU A 235 -0.03 -3.27 -13.87
C LEU A 235 -0.97 -3.58 -15.04
N HIS A 236 -0.43 -4.08 -16.10
CA HIS A 236 -1.06 -4.24 -17.40
C HIS A 236 -2.53 -4.66 -17.36
N GLY A 237 -3.39 -3.80 -17.91
CA GLY A 237 -4.82 -4.03 -18.02
C GLY A 237 -5.60 -3.92 -16.72
N SER A 238 -5.07 -3.20 -15.72
CA SER A 238 -5.75 -2.97 -14.44
C SER A 238 -6.59 -1.71 -14.43
N ARG A 239 -7.53 -1.60 -13.46
CA ARG A 239 -8.36 -0.41 -13.28
C ARG A 239 -8.40 0.03 -11.83
N ALA A 240 -8.31 1.36 -11.62
CA ALA A 240 -8.51 1.96 -10.31
C ALA A 240 -9.25 3.29 -10.42
N THR A 241 -10.05 3.58 -9.40
CA THR A 241 -10.65 4.90 -9.17
C THR A 241 -10.03 5.48 -7.90
N LEU A 242 -9.49 6.68 -8.00
CA LEU A 242 -8.87 7.41 -6.89
C LEU A 242 -9.58 8.74 -6.71
N ASP A 243 -10.16 8.97 -5.56
CA ASP A 243 -10.85 10.21 -5.25
C ASP A 243 -10.34 10.80 -3.94
N ASN A 244 -9.99 12.08 -3.98
CA ASN A 244 -9.50 12.83 -2.82
C ASN A 244 -8.29 12.17 -2.15
N CYS A 245 -7.26 11.80 -2.93
CA CYS A 245 -6.05 11.16 -2.44
C CYS A 245 -4.82 12.10 -2.48
N LEU A 246 -3.89 11.89 -1.54
CA LEU A 246 -2.63 12.60 -1.46
C LEU A 246 -1.46 11.69 -1.77
N PHE A 247 -0.59 12.12 -2.67
CA PHE A 247 0.69 11.46 -3.00
C PHE A 247 1.83 12.41 -2.69
N VAL A 248 2.68 12.08 -1.72
CA VAL A 248 3.76 12.96 -1.26
C VAL A 248 5.01 12.21 -0.85
N GLY A 249 6.18 12.71 -1.27
CA GLY A 249 7.48 12.19 -0.82
C GLY A 249 7.82 10.78 -1.34
N ASN A 250 7.13 10.27 -2.33
CA ASN A 250 7.39 8.92 -2.85
C ASN A 250 8.55 8.93 -3.84
N VAL A 251 9.43 7.93 -3.77
CA VAL A 251 10.66 7.87 -4.55
C VAL A 251 10.76 6.57 -5.30
N ALA A 252 10.80 6.66 -6.62
CA ALA A 252 11.11 5.57 -7.53
C ALA A 252 12.58 5.62 -7.99
N ASN A 253 12.94 4.69 -8.85
CA ASN A 253 14.20 4.70 -9.59
C ASN A 253 15.47 4.66 -8.72
N LEU A 254 15.39 3.86 -7.63
CA LEU A 254 16.50 3.70 -6.68
C LEU A 254 17.59 2.73 -7.15
N GLY A 255 17.30 1.92 -8.19
CA GLY A 255 18.25 0.97 -8.74
C GLY A 255 17.59 -0.01 -9.71
N ALA A 256 18.41 -0.62 -10.57
CA ALA A 256 17.93 -1.45 -11.67
C ALA A 256 18.32 -2.93 -11.55
N ASP A 257 19.16 -3.29 -10.60
CA ASP A 257 19.84 -4.60 -10.54
C ASP A 257 18.86 -5.78 -10.52
N TYR A 258 17.64 -5.52 -10.13
CA TYR A 258 16.65 -6.56 -9.94
C TYR A 258 15.87 -6.92 -11.21
N ILE A 259 15.61 -5.97 -12.10
CA ILE A 259 14.83 -6.23 -13.32
C ILE A 259 15.56 -7.14 -14.29
N GLY A 260 16.85 -6.90 -14.50
CA GLY A 260 17.67 -7.75 -15.35
C GLY A 260 17.68 -9.22 -14.90
N LEU A 261 17.65 -9.47 -13.58
CA LEU A 261 17.60 -10.80 -13.00
C LEU A 261 16.23 -11.47 -13.18
N LEU A 262 15.14 -10.70 -13.19
CA LEU A 262 13.79 -11.24 -13.22
C LEU A 262 13.19 -11.36 -14.62
N THR A 263 13.48 -10.43 -15.50
CA THR A 263 12.82 -10.32 -16.80
C THR A 263 13.74 -10.53 -17.97
N GLY A 264 15.07 -10.53 -17.76
CA GLY A 264 16.05 -10.49 -18.85
C GLY A 264 15.99 -9.22 -19.70
N GLY A 265 15.21 -8.22 -19.27
CA GLY A 265 14.99 -6.97 -19.98
C GLY A 265 15.93 -5.85 -19.54
N GLU A 266 16.07 -4.85 -20.40
CA GLU A 266 16.79 -3.64 -20.04
C GLU A 266 15.92 -2.74 -19.16
N TYR A 267 16.56 -2.11 -18.18
CA TYR A 267 15.98 -1.06 -17.40
C TYR A 267 16.03 0.27 -18.17
N HIS A 268 14.89 0.91 -18.32
CA HIS A 268 14.80 2.23 -18.91
C HIS A 268 14.76 3.31 -17.82
N PRO A 269 15.87 4.00 -17.54
CA PRO A 269 15.93 5.00 -16.49
C PRO A 269 15.05 6.23 -16.74
N GLU A 270 14.52 6.34 -17.94
CA GLU A 270 13.70 7.46 -18.39
C GLU A 270 12.21 7.29 -18.02
N HIS A 271 11.80 6.07 -17.67
CA HIS A 271 10.42 5.77 -17.32
C HIS A 271 10.28 5.47 -15.84
N GLY A 272 9.15 5.85 -15.32
CA GLY A 272 8.76 5.56 -13.96
C GLY A 272 8.48 6.79 -13.14
N SER A 273 7.67 6.58 -12.13
CA SER A 273 7.13 7.63 -11.30
C SER A 273 7.22 7.28 -9.83
N GLY A 274 7.55 8.25 -9.01
CA GLY A 274 7.49 8.11 -7.56
C GLY A 274 6.06 8.04 -7.06
N ALA A 275 5.15 8.79 -7.66
CA ALA A 275 3.76 8.79 -7.22
C ALA A 275 2.95 7.66 -7.84
N MET A 276 2.69 7.68 -9.13
CA MET A 276 1.81 6.68 -9.74
C MET A 276 2.28 6.31 -11.16
N THR A 277 2.31 5.01 -11.45
CA THR A 277 2.51 4.50 -12.80
C THR A 277 1.27 3.73 -13.26
N VAL A 278 0.84 4.02 -14.48
CA VAL A 278 -0.27 3.35 -15.16
C VAL A 278 0.28 2.65 -16.39
N PHE A 279 0.38 1.33 -16.35
CA PHE A 279 0.91 0.53 -17.45
C PHE A 279 -0.08 0.40 -18.60
N GLU A 280 0.41 -0.05 -19.73
CA GLU A 280 -0.37 -0.27 -20.94
C GLU A 280 -1.70 -1.02 -20.68
N ARG A 281 -2.75 -0.61 -21.38
CA ARG A 281 -4.12 -1.13 -21.29
C ARG A 281 -4.78 -0.96 -19.93
N SER A 282 -4.07 -0.37 -18.95
CA SER A 282 -4.66 -0.01 -17.67
C SER A 282 -5.41 1.32 -17.77
N ARG A 283 -6.24 1.62 -16.77
CA ARG A 283 -6.99 2.86 -16.71
C ARG A 283 -7.13 3.33 -15.28
N ALA A 284 -6.77 4.59 -15.06
CA ALA A 284 -6.98 5.31 -13.81
C ALA A 284 -8.08 6.36 -13.97
N GLU A 285 -9.02 6.42 -13.03
CA GLU A 285 -9.98 7.52 -12.88
C GLU A 285 -9.62 8.30 -11.61
N VAL A 286 -8.99 9.46 -11.79
CA VAL A 286 -8.41 10.25 -10.70
C VAL A 286 -9.17 11.55 -10.56
N SER A 287 -9.66 11.84 -9.36
CA SER A 287 -10.35 13.10 -9.07
C SER A 287 -9.92 13.70 -7.74
N ARG A 288 -9.77 15.02 -7.69
CA ARG A 288 -9.45 15.79 -6.47
C ARG A 288 -8.20 15.28 -5.74
N CYS A 289 -7.21 14.78 -6.47
CA CYS A 289 -5.97 14.29 -5.90
C CYS A 289 -4.88 15.36 -5.91
N THR A 290 -3.92 15.25 -4.99
CA THR A 290 -2.71 16.07 -4.97
C THR A 290 -1.49 15.17 -5.10
N PHE A 291 -0.66 15.48 -6.10
CA PHE A 291 0.64 14.86 -6.34
C PHE A 291 1.70 15.94 -6.10
N THR A 292 2.48 15.83 -5.03
CA THR A 292 3.46 16.85 -4.69
C THR A 292 4.70 16.29 -4.02
N GLY A 293 5.86 16.86 -4.38
CA GLY A 293 7.13 16.49 -3.76
C GLY A 293 7.54 15.03 -3.97
N ASN A 294 7.09 14.38 -5.05
CA ASN A 294 7.51 13.03 -5.41
C ASN A 294 8.72 13.05 -6.36
N TRP A 295 9.40 11.92 -6.52
CA TRP A 295 10.32 11.70 -7.61
C TRP A 295 9.52 11.38 -8.88
N ALA A 296 9.23 12.34 -9.71
CA ALA A 296 8.20 12.38 -10.73
C ALA A 296 6.77 12.15 -10.19
N GLY A 297 5.78 12.76 -10.84
CA GLY A 297 4.37 12.67 -10.46
C GLY A 297 3.72 11.42 -11.02
N VAL A 298 3.10 11.52 -12.17
CA VAL A 298 2.38 10.42 -12.84
C VAL A 298 3.08 10.05 -14.14
N ASP A 299 3.24 8.75 -14.37
CA ASP A 299 3.64 8.15 -15.65
C ASP A 299 2.47 7.29 -16.15
N ASP A 300 1.76 7.75 -17.18
CA ASP A 300 0.56 7.10 -17.70
C ASP A 300 0.72 6.64 -19.14
N ASN A 301 0.99 5.34 -19.29
CA ASN A 301 0.97 4.60 -20.54
C ASN A 301 -0.37 3.85 -20.76
N GLY A 302 -1.35 4.12 -19.92
CA GLY A 302 -2.66 3.49 -19.94
C GLY A 302 -3.56 3.98 -21.07
N THR A 303 -4.78 3.50 -21.11
CA THR A 303 -5.76 3.83 -22.15
C THR A 303 -7.01 4.46 -21.56
N GLY A 304 -7.23 5.75 -21.86
CA GLY A 304 -8.43 6.47 -21.47
C GLY A 304 -8.50 6.84 -19.98
N SER A 305 -7.36 6.95 -19.32
CA SER A 305 -7.28 7.50 -17.96
C SER A 305 -7.76 8.94 -17.90
N THR A 306 -8.27 9.35 -16.75
CA THR A 306 -8.75 10.73 -16.53
C THR A 306 -8.24 11.28 -15.22
N TYR A 307 -7.83 12.56 -15.26
CA TYR A 307 -7.37 13.32 -14.11
C TYR A 307 -8.17 14.61 -14.02
N VAL A 308 -8.98 14.74 -12.99
CA VAL A 308 -9.93 15.84 -12.88
C VAL A 308 -9.75 16.57 -11.55
N LYS A 309 -9.72 17.91 -11.58
CA LYS A 309 -9.62 18.74 -10.36
C LYS A 309 -8.45 18.32 -9.46
N SER A 310 -7.32 17.99 -10.07
CA SER A 310 -6.14 17.51 -9.36
C SER A 310 -5.00 18.53 -9.40
N ILE A 311 -4.07 18.40 -8.46
CA ILE A 311 -2.88 19.26 -8.36
C ILE A 311 -1.65 18.41 -8.63
N PHE A 312 -0.81 18.87 -9.56
CA PHE A 312 0.50 18.34 -9.86
C PHE A 312 1.52 19.44 -9.57
N TRP A 313 2.28 19.30 -8.47
CA TRP A 313 3.10 20.38 -7.96
C TRP A 313 4.45 19.90 -7.45
N ASN A 314 5.52 20.39 -8.09
CA ASN A 314 6.90 20.19 -7.62
C ASN A 314 7.31 18.71 -7.45
N ASN A 315 6.91 17.83 -8.37
CA ASN A 315 7.32 16.43 -8.35
C ASN A 315 8.75 16.26 -8.87
N THR A 316 9.68 16.97 -8.24
CA THR A 316 11.09 17.05 -8.60
C THR A 316 12.02 16.52 -7.51
N LEU A 317 11.49 15.72 -6.57
CA LEU A 317 12.26 15.18 -5.47
C LEU A 317 13.50 14.44 -6.01
N LYS A 318 14.66 14.77 -5.43
CA LYS A 318 15.90 14.08 -5.78
C LYS A 318 15.95 12.73 -5.09
N GLY A 319 16.35 11.73 -5.83
CA GLY A 319 16.48 10.36 -5.33
C GLY A 319 16.67 9.41 -6.51
N GLY A 320 17.19 8.24 -6.23
CA GLY A 320 17.48 7.28 -7.27
C GLY A 320 18.75 7.58 -8.09
N ILE A 321 19.05 6.65 -8.95
CA ILE A 321 20.26 6.67 -9.82
C ILE A 321 19.98 7.29 -11.18
N SER A 322 18.73 7.54 -11.52
CA SER A 322 18.35 8.03 -12.84
C SER A 322 18.60 9.52 -13.02
N THR A 323 19.08 9.85 -14.21
CA THR A 323 19.18 11.21 -14.73
C THR A 323 17.99 11.59 -15.61
N GLY A 324 17.00 10.70 -15.76
CA GLY A 324 15.83 10.90 -16.61
C GLY A 324 15.02 12.14 -16.27
N ALA A 325 14.26 12.62 -17.24
CA ALA A 325 13.36 13.73 -17.08
C ALA A 325 12.29 13.40 -16.00
N ARG A 326 11.93 14.41 -15.22
CA ARG A 326 10.93 14.30 -14.19
C ARG A 326 9.74 15.13 -14.60
N TYR A 327 8.62 14.48 -14.65
CA TYR A 327 7.39 15.11 -15.08
C TYR A 327 6.44 15.28 -13.89
N GLU A 328 5.66 16.35 -13.95
CA GLU A 328 4.47 16.45 -13.13
C GLU A 328 3.45 15.39 -13.54
N ILE A 329 3.26 15.26 -14.86
CA ILE A 329 2.47 14.21 -15.48
C ILE A 329 3.02 13.88 -16.87
N ASP A 330 3.22 12.61 -17.15
CA ASP A 330 3.59 12.05 -18.44
C ASP A 330 2.42 11.19 -18.95
N ILE A 331 1.84 11.54 -20.11
CA ILE A 331 0.75 10.80 -20.75
C ILE A 331 1.14 10.43 -22.16
N THR A 332 1.41 9.16 -22.39
CA THR A 332 1.91 8.68 -23.70
C THR A 332 0.84 8.03 -24.56
N SER A 333 -0.24 7.51 -24.01
CA SER A 333 -1.24 6.73 -24.76
C SER A 333 -2.68 7.27 -24.75
N GLY A 334 -2.89 8.52 -24.36
CA GLY A 334 -4.18 9.20 -24.54
C GLY A 334 -5.12 9.12 -23.34
N GLY A 335 -4.66 9.58 -22.19
CA GLY A 335 -5.49 9.99 -21.07
C GLY A 335 -6.05 11.40 -21.26
N GLY A 336 -6.83 11.90 -20.32
CA GLY A 336 -7.36 13.27 -20.31
C GLY A 336 -7.16 13.97 -18.98
N VAL A 337 -6.64 15.21 -19.00
CA VAL A 337 -6.49 16.06 -17.83
C VAL A 337 -7.38 17.29 -17.98
N ARG A 338 -8.19 17.59 -16.98
CA ARG A 338 -9.07 18.77 -17.01
C ARG A 338 -9.29 19.38 -15.63
N GLU A 339 -9.56 20.67 -15.61
CA GLU A 339 -9.84 21.44 -14.39
C GLU A 339 -8.74 21.25 -13.32
N SER A 340 -7.49 21.01 -13.76
CA SER A 340 -6.37 20.67 -12.89
C SER A 340 -5.30 21.76 -12.91
N PHE A 341 -4.50 21.81 -11.85
CA PHE A 341 -3.39 22.75 -11.68
C PHE A 341 -2.07 22.01 -11.87
N ILE A 342 -1.25 22.48 -12.79
CA ILE A 342 -0.01 21.82 -13.19
C ILE A 342 1.15 22.80 -13.13
N HIS A 343 2.17 22.52 -12.33
CA HIS A 343 3.35 23.37 -12.18
C HIS A 343 4.62 22.57 -12.46
N GLY A 344 5.20 22.79 -13.61
CA GLY A 344 6.45 22.13 -14.06
C GLY A 344 6.30 21.38 -15.37
N GLU A 345 7.24 20.50 -15.62
CA GLU A 345 7.36 19.76 -16.88
C GLU A 345 6.23 18.74 -17.06
N THR A 346 5.70 18.70 -18.27
CA THR A 346 4.72 17.68 -18.70
C THR A 346 5.20 17.04 -20.00
N ASN A 347 4.83 15.78 -20.21
CA ASN A 347 4.93 15.11 -21.48
C ASN A 347 3.56 14.64 -21.95
N ASP A 348 3.14 15.07 -23.12
CA ASP A 348 1.84 14.74 -23.69
C ASP A 348 1.95 14.50 -25.19
N LEU A 349 2.27 13.29 -25.58
CA LEU A 349 2.44 12.91 -26.99
C LEU A 349 1.14 12.94 -27.79
N ARG A 350 -0.02 13.01 -27.13
CA ARG A 350 -1.34 12.97 -27.77
C ARG A 350 -2.09 14.29 -27.73
N GLY A 351 -1.55 15.32 -27.07
CA GLY A 351 -2.22 16.59 -26.91
C GLY A 351 -3.50 16.50 -26.04
N THR A 352 -3.48 15.64 -25.03
CA THR A 352 -4.62 15.37 -24.14
C THR A 352 -4.65 16.26 -22.90
N ILE A 353 -3.59 17.03 -22.67
CA ILE A 353 -3.49 18.03 -21.60
C ILE A 353 -3.79 19.41 -22.19
N ASP A 354 -5.05 19.70 -22.40
CA ASP A 354 -5.50 20.94 -23.01
C ASP A 354 -5.29 22.15 -22.06
N ARG A 355 -4.54 23.15 -22.54
CA ARG A 355 -4.27 24.39 -21.82
C ARG A 355 -5.54 25.26 -21.63
N ALA A 356 -6.56 25.07 -22.45
CA ALA A 356 -7.80 25.83 -22.32
C ALA A 356 -8.66 25.42 -21.10
N VAL A 357 -8.47 24.19 -20.61
CA VAL A 357 -9.28 23.64 -19.50
C VAL A 357 -8.44 23.30 -18.25
N ASN A 358 -7.14 23.59 -18.28
CA ASN A 358 -6.22 23.38 -17.16
C ASN A 358 -5.46 24.67 -16.84
N THR A 359 -5.00 24.83 -15.61
CA THR A 359 -4.17 25.95 -15.19
C THR A 359 -2.70 25.51 -15.14
N PHE A 360 -1.88 26.10 -15.99
CA PHE A 360 -0.43 25.87 -16.00
C PHE A 360 0.29 26.97 -15.23
N ASP A 361 1.39 26.60 -14.59
CA ASP A 361 2.22 27.48 -13.77
C ASP A 361 1.38 28.33 -12.78
N PRO A 362 0.49 27.66 -12.02
CA PRO A 362 -0.37 28.34 -11.06
C PRO A 362 0.45 29.00 -9.95
N PRO A 363 -0.13 29.96 -9.20
CA PRO A 363 0.49 30.48 -7.99
C PRO A 363 0.82 29.38 -6.99
N ASP A 364 1.82 29.63 -6.12
CA ASP A 364 2.17 28.71 -5.04
C ASP A 364 0.92 28.32 -4.22
N PRO A 365 0.60 27.02 -4.12
CA PRO A 365 -0.54 26.53 -3.36
C PRO A 365 -0.46 26.85 -1.86
N ARG A 366 0.72 27.16 -1.34
CA ARG A 366 0.96 27.44 0.09
C ARG A 366 0.37 26.36 0.97
N PHE A 367 0.71 25.12 0.67
CA PHE A 367 0.20 23.96 1.41
C PHE A 367 0.38 24.11 2.91
N ASP A 368 -0.66 23.79 3.68
CA ASP A 368 -0.55 23.64 5.12
C ASP A 368 0.15 22.30 5.49
N ALA A 369 0.24 22.01 6.78
CA ALA A 369 0.86 20.78 7.29
C ALA A 369 0.14 19.49 6.85
N GLN A 370 -1.09 19.60 6.34
CA GLN A 370 -1.89 18.49 5.81
C GLN A 370 -1.93 18.47 4.29
N PHE A 371 -1.10 19.28 3.63
CA PHE A 371 -1.05 19.44 2.19
C PHE A 371 -2.35 19.96 1.56
N VAL A 372 -3.13 20.74 2.32
CA VAL A 372 -4.28 21.46 1.81
C VAL A 372 -3.81 22.79 1.25
N PRO A 373 -4.08 23.11 -0.04
CA PRO A 373 -3.70 24.40 -0.57
C PRO A 373 -4.49 25.51 0.11
N GLN A 374 -3.77 26.57 0.50
CA GLN A 374 -4.28 27.74 1.19
C GLN A 374 -4.51 28.94 0.24
N ALA A 375 -3.95 28.86 -0.96
CA ALA A 375 -4.17 29.88 -1.99
C ALA A 375 -5.60 29.77 -2.54
N PRO A 376 -6.38 30.86 -2.57
CA PRO A 376 -7.81 30.84 -2.88
C PRO A 376 -8.12 30.36 -4.30
N GLU A 377 -7.18 30.51 -5.23
CA GLU A 377 -7.30 30.09 -6.61
C GLU A 377 -7.57 28.58 -6.75
N TYR A 378 -7.11 27.79 -5.80
CA TYR A 378 -7.25 26.34 -5.83
C TYR A 378 -8.67 25.86 -5.46
N GLY A 379 -9.47 26.65 -4.74
CA GLY A 379 -10.86 26.33 -4.44
C GLY A 379 -11.06 24.90 -3.94
N ALA A 380 -11.82 24.09 -4.70
CA ALA A 380 -12.08 22.69 -4.41
C ALA A 380 -11.15 21.70 -5.15
N VAL A 381 -10.09 22.20 -5.78
CA VAL A 381 -9.12 21.39 -6.52
C VAL A 381 -8.09 20.77 -5.56
N GLY A 382 -7.73 19.53 -5.81
CA GLY A 382 -6.76 18.78 -5.02
C GLY A 382 -7.34 18.15 -3.75
N TYR A 383 -6.47 17.45 -3.05
CA TYR A 383 -6.78 16.73 -1.83
C TYR A 383 -7.27 17.65 -0.71
N ARG A 384 -8.26 17.16 0.03
CA ARG A 384 -8.76 17.74 1.29
C ARG A 384 -8.96 16.63 2.30
N PRO A 385 -8.38 16.70 3.51
CA PRO A 385 -8.59 15.67 4.52
C PRO A 385 -10.09 15.50 4.77
N ALA A 386 -10.55 14.25 4.80
CA ALA A 386 -11.90 13.97 5.23
C ALA A 386 -12.10 14.53 6.64
N ALA A 387 -13.22 15.24 6.87
CA ALA A 387 -13.56 15.73 8.20
C ALA A 387 -13.45 14.55 9.19
N ALA A 388 -12.69 14.74 10.27
CA ALA A 388 -12.60 13.74 11.31
C ALA A 388 -14.04 13.41 11.73
N ALA A 389 -14.46 12.15 11.51
CA ALA A 389 -15.77 11.70 11.94
C ALA A 389 -15.93 12.12 13.39
N SER A 390 -16.86 13.01 13.69
CA SER A 390 -17.10 13.52 15.03
C SER A 390 -17.28 12.29 15.92
N ARG A 391 -16.27 11.99 16.72
CA ARG A 391 -16.31 10.92 17.69
C ARG A 391 -17.50 11.24 18.56
N GLY A 392 -18.59 10.50 18.40
CA GLY A 392 -19.74 10.61 19.26
C GLY A 392 -19.24 10.61 20.70
N ARG A 393 -19.33 11.73 21.39
CA ARG A 393 -19.31 11.74 22.85
C ARG A 393 -20.49 10.87 23.26
N THR A 394 -20.23 9.63 23.55
CA THR A 394 -21.12 8.88 24.44
C THR A 394 -21.06 9.61 25.77
N SER A 395 -21.98 10.54 25.97
CA SER A 395 -22.37 10.98 27.31
C SER A 395 -22.76 9.74 28.09
N ARG A 396 -22.23 9.64 29.25
CA ARG A 396 -22.37 8.66 30.31
C ARG A 396 -23.80 8.13 30.51
#